data_8e57bfa9f6e2c060b128a7238dcbc3c4
#
_entry.id   8e57bfa9f6e2c060b128a7238dcbc3c4
#
_cell.length_a   1.000
_cell.length_b   1.000
_cell.length_c   1.000
_cell.angle_alpha   90.00
_cell.angle_beta   90.00
_cell.angle_gamma   90.00
#
_symmetry.space_group_name_H-M   'P 1'
#
loop_
_entity.id
_entity.type
_entity.pdbx_description
1 polymer ?
#
loop_
_entity_poly.entity_id
_entity_poly.type
_entity_poly.pdbx_seq_one_letter_code
_entity_poly.pdbx_strand_id
1 'polypeptide(L)'
;PLSRAIMTSVSGMQFAAQNAEPQTITVYADAEWTVEAPEWVTVDKTEGNRTMEVTISVGDNMRDGALDNPKKDTIVFRGYNLLAHAYVIVMQDGDKYRDVPATDVAGILTMKDEDVVILDDAQVVAASTKGFVVSDGTAEAFVVSSETVAVGDKVDIKGSKGTWNELPAVTICDEVNVTGNAAVAYPST
;
A
#
# COMPACT_ATOMS: atom_id res chain seq x y z
N PRO A 1 -3.20 18.43 -38.45
CA PRO A 1 -2.29 17.32 -38.66
C PRO A 1 -1.82 16.76 -37.31
N LEU A 2 -1.74 15.43 -37.22
CA LEU A 2 -1.26 14.76 -36.02
C LEU A 2 0.25 14.98 -35.81
N SER A 3 0.69 15.01 -34.53
CA SER A 3 2.08 15.21 -34.16
C SER A 3 2.99 14.10 -34.68
N ARG A 4 4.18 14.45 -35.13
CA ARG A 4 5.21 13.52 -35.62
C ARG A 4 6.22 13.12 -34.54
N ALA A 5 6.24 13.85 -33.44
CA ALA A 5 7.07 13.55 -32.27
C ALA A 5 6.28 13.84 -31.01
N ILE A 6 6.24 12.87 -30.08
CA ILE A 6 5.59 13.00 -28.77
C ILE A 6 6.57 12.53 -27.70
N MET A 7 6.66 13.32 -26.64
CA MET A 7 7.39 12.97 -25.43
C MET A 7 6.55 13.38 -24.21
N THR A 8 6.83 12.77 -23.09
CA THR A 8 6.22 13.11 -21.80
C THR A 8 7.29 13.52 -20.80
N SER A 9 6.95 14.41 -19.88
CA SER A 9 7.87 14.87 -18.83
C SER A 9 8.30 13.77 -17.86
N VAL A 10 7.52 12.69 -17.79
CA VAL A 10 7.81 11.49 -16.98
C VAL A 10 7.51 10.23 -17.77
N SER A 11 8.16 9.13 -17.44
CA SER A 11 7.91 7.80 -18.03
C SER A 11 7.12 6.87 -17.09
N GLY A 12 6.90 7.29 -15.85
CA GLY A 12 6.14 6.52 -14.85
C GLY A 12 5.60 7.39 -13.75
N MET A 13 4.52 6.93 -13.11
CA MET A 13 3.82 7.58 -12.02
C MET A 13 3.40 6.53 -10.99
N GLN A 14 3.39 6.93 -9.72
CA GLN A 14 2.92 6.12 -8.60
C GLN A 14 1.81 6.87 -7.86
N PHE A 15 0.71 6.16 -7.57
CA PHE A 15 -0.41 6.65 -6.79
C PHE A 15 -0.59 5.83 -5.52
N ALA A 16 -1.00 6.47 -4.44
CA ALA A 16 -1.42 5.79 -3.23
C ALA A 16 -2.68 4.95 -3.45
N ALA A 17 -2.91 3.94 -2.61
CA ALA A 17 -4.11 3.10 -2.67
C ALA A 17 -5.39 3.89 -2.39
N GLN A 18 -5.33 4.85 -1.47
CA GLN A 18 -6.47 5.69 -1.05
C GLN A 18 -6.10 7.16 -1.10
N ASN A 19 -7.10 8.00 -1.37
CA ASN A 19 -6.96 9.46 -1.38
C ASN A 19 -5.77 9.93 -2.22
N ALA A 20 -5.54 9.28 -3.36
CA ALA A 20 -4.43 9.60 -4.25
C ALA A 20 -4.60 11.00 -4.86
N GLU A 21 -3.61 11.86 -4.66
CA GLU A 21 -3.62 13.20 -5.26
C GLU A 21 -3.41 13.13 -6.78
N PRO A 22 -4.15 13.92 -7.57
CA PRO A 22 -3.92 14.03 -9.00
C PRO A 22 -2.50 14.51 -9.30
N GLN A 23 -1.90 13.99 -10.36
CA GLN A 23 -0.56 14.38 -10.82
C GLN A 23 -0.64 14.95 -12.22
N THR A 24 0.09 16.05 -12.46
CA THR A 24 0.12 16.72 -13.76
C THR A 24 1.44 16.44 -14.46
N ILE A 25 1.37 16.08 -15.73
CA ILE A 25 2.52 15.88 -16.61
C ILE A 25 2.45 16.82 -17.81
N THR A 26 3.59 17.06 -18.44
CA THR A 26 3.65 17.78 -19.71
C THR A 26 3.79 16.79 -20.85
N VAL A 27 2.91 16.88 -21.85
CA VAL A 27 3.03 16.20 -23.14
C VAL A 27 3.64 17.18 -24.12
N TYR A 28 4.83 16.87 -24.60
CA TYR A 28 5.55 17.65 -25.63
C TYR A 28 5.21 17.13 -26.99
N ALA A 29 4.61 17.98 -27.83
CA ALA A 29 4.19 17.62 -29.18
C ALA A 29 4.26 18.81 -30.12
N ASP A 30 4.41 18.57 -31.42
CA ASP A 30 4.48 19.59 -32.47
C ASP A 30 3.14 19.86 -33.17
N ALA A 31 2.14 19.00 -32.96
CA ALA A 31 0.79 19.11 -33.50
C ALA A 31 -0.22 18.34 -32.64
N GLU A 32 -1.34 17.91 -33.23
CA GLU A 32 -2.41 17.17 -32.57
C GLU A 32 -1.95 15.79 -32.12
N TRP A 33 -2.51 15.32 -31.01
CA TRP A 33 -2.29 13.99 -30.44
C TRP A 33 -3.53 13.52 -29.67
N THR A 34 -3.59 12.22 -29.44
CA THR A 34 -4.65 11.58 -28.64
C THR A 34 -4.06 10.77 -27.51
N VAL A 35 -4.87 10.47 -26.51
CA VAL A 35 -4.50 9.65 -25.34
C VAL A 35 -5.41 8.43 -25.27
N GLU A 36 -4.81 7.31 -24.93
CA GLU A 36 -5.48 6.05 -24.55
C GLU A 36 -5.02 5.70 -23.14
N ALA A 37 -5.96 5.67 -22.20
CA ALA A 37 -5.70 5.37 -20.80
C ALA A 37 -6.45 4.10 -20.37
N PRO A 38 -5.91 3.36 -19.38
CA PRO A 38 -6.62 2.24 -18.76
C PRO A 38 -7.95 2.71 -18.15
N GLU A 39 -8.92 1.82 -18.06
CA GLU A 39 -10.28 2.11 -17.56
C GLU A 39 -10.29 2.69 -16.13
N TRP A 40 -9.32 2.30 -15.30
CA TRP A 40 -9.19 2.76 -13.91
C TRP A 40 -8.42 4.08 -13.75
N VAL A 41 -7.93 4.67 -14.86
CA VAL A 41 -7.19 5.93 -14.88
C VAL A 41 -8.01 7.00 -15.58
N THR A 42 -8.15 8.14 -14.93
CA THR A 42 -8.82 9.31 -15.50
C THR A 42 -7.77 10.31 -15.99
N VAL A 43 -7.92 10.77 -17.21
CA VAL A 43 -7.16 11.87 -17.78
C VAL A 43 -8.09 13.04 -18.05
N ASP A 44 -7.67 14.27 -17.73
CA ASP A 44 -8.50 15.47 -17.91
C ASP A 44 -8.66 15.85 -19.39
N LYS A 45 -7.78 15.36 -20.26
CA LYS A 45 -7.78 15.59 -21.71
C LYS A 45 -7.48 14.29 -22.44
N THR A 46 -8.39 13.88 -23.31
CA THR A 46 -8.23 12.69 -24.17
C THR A 46 -7.54 12.99 -25.52
N GLU A 47 -7.40 14.27 -25.84
CA GLU A 47 -6.72 14.79 -27.02
C GLU A 47 -6.06 16.14 -26.72
N GLY A 48 -5.11 16.54 -27.50
CA GLY A 48 -4.44 17.83 -27.40
C GLY A 48 -3.86 18.30 -28.69
N ASN A 49 -3.41 19.56 -28.70
CA ASN A 49 -2.74 20.17 -29.84
C ASN A 49 -1.48 20.87 -29.33
N ARG A 50 -0.33 20.41 -29.82
CA ARG A 50 1.01 20.85 -29.38
C ARG A 50 1.29 20.48 -27.91
N THR A 51 2.31 21.11 -27.35
CA THR A 51 2.70 20.90 -25.97
C THR A 51 1.60 21.38 -25.00
N MET A 52 1.16 20.50 -24.11
CA MET A 52 0.12 20.75 -23.13
C MET A 52 0.37 19.99 -21.83
N GLU A 53 -0.20 20.49 -20.75
CA GLU A 53 -0.30 19.77 -19.49
C GLU A 53 -1.55 18.87 -19.49
N VAL A 54 -1.38 17.68 -18.94
CA VAL A 54 -2.42 16.68 -18.72
C VAL A 54 -2.41 16.27 -17.26
N THR A 55 -3.57 16.34 -16.61
CA THR A 55 -3.75 15.88 -15.24
C THR A 55 -4.29 14.46 -15.24
N ILE A 56 -3.62 13.61 -14.50
CA ILE A 56 -3.91 12.18 -14.36
C ILE A 56 -4.35 11.93 -12.93
N SER A 57 -5.46 11.24 -12.77
CA SER A 57 -6.02 10.88 -11.48
C SER A 57 -6.53 9.44 -11.46
N VAL A 58 -6.64 8.87 -10.27
CA VAL A 58 -7.16 7.54 -10.04
C VAL A 58 -8.15 7.58 -8.87
N GLY A 59 -9.13 6.71 -8.90
CA GLY A 59 -9.99 6.46 -7.72
C GLY A 59 -9.27 5.59 -6.69
N ASP A 60 -9.89 5.38 -5.54
CA ASP A 60 -9.37 4.46 -4.53
C ASP A 60 -9.25 3.04 -5.09
N ASN A 61 -8.11 2.39 -4.82
CA ASN A 61 -7.93 0.99 -5.14
C ASN A 61 -8.56 0.13 -4.05
N MET A 62 -9.75 -0.38 -4.31
CA MET A 62 -10.43 -1.28 -3.38
C MET A 62 -9.71 -2.62 -3.36
N ARG A 63 -9.39 -3.13 -2.15
CA ARG A 63 -8.81 -4.48 -2.02
C ARG A 63 -9.85 -5.53 -2.42
N ASP A 64 -9.35 -6.64 -2.93
CA ASP A 64 -10.13 -7.83 -3.23
C ASP A 64 -9.76 -8.95 -2.22
N GLY A 65 -10.67 -9.22 -1.29
CA GLY A 65 -10.42 -10.20 -0.22
C GLY A 65 -9.33 -9.74 0.76
N ALA A 66 -8.50 -10.68 1.20
CA ALA A 66 -7.40 -10.47 2.14
C ALA A 66 -6.06 -10.15 1.46
N LEU A 67 -6.02 -10.08 0.12
CA LEU A 67 -4.79 -9.88 -0.63
C LEU A 67 -4.57 -8.40 -0.94
N ASP A 68 -3.31 -8.00 -0.96
CA ASP A 68 -2.89 -6.76 -1.58
C ASP A 68 -3.19 -6.80 -3.08
N ASN A 69 -3.70 -5.70 -3.63
CA ASN A 69 -4.13 -5.63 -5.02
C ASN A 69 -3.57 -4.37 -5.71
N PRO A 70 -2.26 -4.28 -5.91
CA PRO A 70 -1.66 -3.19 -6.66
C PRO A 70 -2.05 -3.26 -8.13
N LYS A 71 -2.18 -2.09 -8.76
CA LYS A 71 -2.47 -1.96 -10.19
C LYS A 71 -1.24 -1.44 -10.92
N LYS A 72 -1.05 -1.90 -12.16
CA LYS A 72 -0.03 -1.40 -13.07
C LYS A 72 -0.53 -1.50 -14.49
N ASP A 73 -0.40 -0.41 -15.24
CA ASP A 73 -0.81 -0.33 -16.63
C ASP A 73 -0.04 0.80 -17.35
N THR A 74 -0.39 1.09 -18.60
CA THR A 74 0.29 2.09 -19.42
C THR A 74 -0.70 3.05 -20.06
N ILE A 75 -0.44 4.35 -19.91
CA ILE A 75 -1.10 5.40 -20.68
C ILE A 75 -0.31 5.61 -21.97
N VAL A 76 -0.99 5.66 -23.11
CA VAL A 76 -0.36 5.82 -24.43
C VAL A 76 -0.80 7.13 -25.05
N PHE A 77 0.16 7.99 -25.34
CA PHE A 77 -0.02 9.21 -26.11
C PHE A 77 0.36 8.93 -27.57
N ARG A 78 -0.54 9.20 -28.50
CA ARG A 78 -0.39 8.84 -29.93
C ARG A 78 -0.44 10.07 -30.83
N GLY A 79 0.54 10.17 -31.72
CA GLY A 79 0.55 11.10 -32.83
C GLY A 79 0.22 10.44 -34.15
N TYR A 80 0.84 10.94 -35.24
CA TYR A 80 0.49 10.61 -36.63
C TYR A 80 0.78 9.15 -37.05
N ASN A 81 1.80 8.52 -36.49
CA ASN A 81 2.23 7.18 -36.89
C ASN A 81 2.73 6.36 -35.71
N LEU A 82 3.07 5.08 -35.97
CA LEU A 82 3.54 4.16 -34.94
C LEU A 82 4.84 4.59 -34.22
N LEU A 83 5.59 5.54 -34.76
CA LEU A 83 6.82 6.07 -34.17
C LEU A 83 6.55 7.28 -33.25
N ALA A 84 5.43 7.98 -33.44
CA ALA A 84 5.02 9.11 -32.62
C ALA A 84 4.18 8.65 -31.42
N HIS A 85 4.79 7.88 -30.54
CA HIS A 85 4.18 7.42 -29.29
C HIS A 85 5.02 7.82 -28.09
N ALA A 86 4.34 8.15 -26.98
CA ALA A 86 4.93 8.23 -25.66
C ALA A 86 4.13 7.37 -24.69
N TYR A 87 4.84 6.72 -23.78
CA TYR A 87 4.28 5.79 -22.82
C TYR A 87 4.55 6.30 -21.40
N VAL A 88 3.52 6.27 -20.55
CA VAL A 88 3.65 6.54 -19.13
C VAL A 88 3.13 5.32 -18.38
N ILE A 89 4.01 4.64 -17.66
CA ILE A 89 3.60 3.53 -16.79
C ILE A 89 2.92 4.15 -15.58
N VAL A 90 1.68 3.77 -15.33
CA VAL A 90 0.92 4.18 -14.16
C VAL A 90 0.79 3.01 -13.20
N MET A 91 1.13 3.25 -11.94
CA MET A 91 1.04 2.27 -10.86
C MET A 91 0.19 2.85 -9.73
N GLN A 92 -0.57 2.00 -9.08
CA GLN A 92 -1.30 2.35 -7.86
C GLN A 92 -1.09 1.27 -6.81
N ASP A 93 -0.77 1.68 -5.58
CA ASP A 93 -0.59 0.77 -4.47
C ASP A 93 -1.87 -0.01 -4.17
N GLY A 94 -1.74 -1.23 -3.69
CA GLY A 94 -2.81 -1.98 -3.07
C GLY A 94 -2.96 -1.59 -1.60
N ASP A 95 -4.07 -2.00 -1.00
CA ASP A 95 -4.34 -1.80 0.42
C ASP A 95 -4.99 -3.05 1.03
N LYS A 96 -4.15 -3.97 1.46
CA LYS A 96 -4.61 -5.22 2.07
C LYS A 96 -5.24 -5.05 3.45
N TYR A 97 -5.13 -3.85 4.05
CA TYR A 97 -5.67 -3.55 5.37
C TYR A 97 -7.01 -2.80 5.34
N ARG A 98 -7.47 -2.40 4.16
CA ARG A 98 -8.74 -1.69 4.02
C ARG A 98 -9.89 -2.59 4.48
N ASP A 99 -10.77 -2.02 5.29
CA ASP A 99 -11.98 -2.68 5.80
C ASP A 99 -11.72 -3.95 6.62
N VAL A 100 -10.47 -4.19 7.04
CA VAL A 100 -10.14 -5.26 7.98
C VAL A 100 -10.34 -4.73 9.40
N PRO A 101 -11.21 -5.35 10.20
CA PRO A 101 -11.36 -4.96 11.60
C PRO A 101 -10.13 -5.34 12.41
N ALA A 102 -9.84 -4.55 13.44
CA ALA A 102 -8.87 -4.97 14.44
C ALA A 102 -9.33 -6.27 15.14
N THR A 103 -8.37 -7.13 15.45
CA THR A 103 -8.61 -8.35 16.24
C THR A 103 -7.92 -8.23 17.60
N ASP A 104 -8.36 -9.06 18.57
CA ASP A 104 -7.62 -9.26 19.80
C ASP A 104 -6.48 -10.29 19.59
N VAL A 105 -5.54 -10.36 20.54
CA VAL A 105 -4.40 -11.29 20.45
C VAL A 105 -4.85 -12.74 20.48
N ALA A 106 -5.92 -13.06 21.22
CA ALA A 106 -6.49 -14.41 21.23
C ALA A 106 -7.07 -14.80 19.86
N GLY A 107 -7.64 -13.86 19.13
CA GLY A 107 -8.17 -14.08 17.79
C GLY A 107 -7.11 -14.58 16.80
N ILE A 108 -5.86 -14.08 16.91
CA ILE A 108 -4.75 -14.52 16.06
C ILE A 108 -4.54 -16.05 16.15
N LEU A 109 -4.75 -16.64 17.33
CA LEU A 109 -4.52 -18.06 17.55
C LEU A 109 -5.47 -18.96 16.73
N THR A 110 -6.59 -18.43 16.29
CA THR A 110 -7.62 -19.15 15.51
C THR A 110 -7.63 -18.79 14.03
N MET A 111 -6.89 -17.76 13.62
CA MET A 111 -6.79 -17.34 12.22
C MET A 111 -6.01 -18.37 11.38
N LYS A 112 -6.25 -18.36 10.08
CA LYS A 112 -5.46 -19.16 9.13
C LYS A 112 -4.15 -18.44 8.81
N ASP A 113 -3.14 -19.20 8.39
CA ASP A 113 -1.92 -18.61 7.86
C ASP A 113 -2.26 -17.72 6.65
N GLU A 114 -1.55 -16.62 6.53
CA GLU A 114 -1.72 -15.53 5.54
C GLU A 114 -2.93 -14.60 5.80
N ASP A 115 -3.80 -14.89 6.76
CA ASP A 115 -4.86 -13.94 7.14
C ASP A 115 -4.23 -12.61 7.63
N VAL A 116 -4.88 -11.52 7.24
CA VAL A 116 -4.45 -10.17 7.62
C VAL A 116 -4.77 -9.89 9.08
N VAL A 117 -3.78 -9.41 9.82
CA VAL A 117 -3.86 -9.06 11.24
C VAL A 117 -3.74 -7.57 11.41
N ILE A 118 -4.68 -6.98 12.17
CA ILE A 118 -4.57 -5.63 12.72
C ILE A 118 -4.74 -5.74 14.22
N LEU A 119 -3.75 -5.28 14.99
CA LEU A 119 -3.81 -5.14 16.44
C LEU A 119 -3.74 -3.67 16.79
N ASP A 120 -4.63 -3.23 17.65
CA ASP A 120 -4.65 -1.87 18.18
C ASP A 120 -4.28 -1.90 19.67
N ASP A 121 -3.40 -0.98 20.09
CA ASP A 121 -2.99 -0.75 21.48
C ASP A 121 -2.50 -2.00 22.25
N ALA A 122 -1.91 -2.97 21.53
CA ALA A 122 -1.32 -4.14 22.17
C ALA A 122 -0.05 -3.78 22.94
N GLN A 123 0.18 -4.39 24.11
CA GLN A 123 1.34 -4.09 24.94
C GLN A 123 2.51 -5.04 24.66
N VAL A 124 3.70 -4.49 24.46
CA VAL A 124 4.94 -5.28 24.39
C VAL A 124 5.30 -5.81 25.77
N VAL A 125 5.29 -7.12 25.93
CA VAL A 125 5.60 -7.79 27.20
C VAL A 125 6.97 -8.44 27.23
N ALA A 126 7.57 -8.71 26.07
CA ALA A 126 8.94 -9.16 25.91
C ALA A 126 9.50 -8.71 24.55
N ALA A 127 10.81 -8.47 24.46
CA ALA A 127 11.48 -8.09 23.24
C ALA A 127 12.76 -8.91 23.02
N SER A 128 13.09 -9.18 21.75
CA SER A 128 14.28 -9.92 21.34
C SER A 128 14.81 -9.38 20.00
N THR A 129 15.94 -9.90 19.55
CA THR A 129 16.52 -9.54 18.23
C THR A 129 15.73 -10.12 17.04
N LYS A 130 14.77 -10.99 17.27
CA LYS A 130 13.94 -11.63 16.22
C LYS A 130 12.53 -11.06 16.14
N GLY A 131 12.17 -10.23 17.12
CA GLY A 131 10.85 -9.69 17.26
C GLY A 131 10.48 -9.51 18.71
N PHE A 132 9.19 -9.42 19.00
CA PHE A 132 8.69 -9.15 20.33
C PHE A 132 7.38 -9.88 20.59
N VAL A 133 7.04 -10.02 21.87
CA VAL A 133 5.76 -10.60 22.31
C VAL A 133 4.82 -9.46 22.69
N VAL A 134 3.60 -9.54 22.20
CA VAL A 134 2.53 -8.60 22.56
C VAL A 134 1.42 -9.30 23.33
N SER A 135 0.75 -8.54 24.19
CA SER A 135 -0.44 -8.94 24.91
C SER A 135 -1.45 -7.78 24.96
N ASP A 136 -2.73 -8.11 24.88
CA ASP A 136 -3.84 -7.21 25.13
C ASP A 136 -4.64 -7.62 26.38
N GLY A 137 -4.10 -8.58 27.14
CA GLY A 137 -4.75 -9.18 28.31
C GLY A 137 -5.63 -10.38 27.99
N THR A 138 -5.88 -10.70 26.72
CA THR A 138 -6.62 -11.90 26.29
C THR A 138 -5.69 -13.09 26.06
N ALA A 139 -4.54 -12.84 25.44
CA ALA A 139 -3.51 -13.83 25.12
C ALA A 139 -2.16 -13.14 24.89
N GLU A 140 -1.16 -13.95 24.50
CA GLU A 140 0.15 -13.47 24.07
C GLU A 140 0.45 -14.03 22.67
N ALA A 141 1.05 -13.21 21.80
CA ALA A 141 1.51 -13.62 20.48
C ALA A 141 2.88 -13.06 20.15
N PHE A 142 3.68 -13.84 19.44
CA PHE A 142 4.97 -13.39 18.94
C PHE A 142 4.79 -12.63 17.62
N VAL A 143 5.49 -11.51 17.49
CA VAL A 143 5.53 -10.68 16.29
C VAL A 143 6.96 -10.72 15.75
N VAL A 144 7.14 -11.27 14.56
CA VAL A 144 8.43 -11.27 13.86
C VAL A 144 8.64 -9.89 13.25
N SER A 145 9.62 -9.16 13.75
CA SER A 145 9.91 -7.80 13.27
C SER A 145 11.35 -7.42 13.56
N SER A 146 11.91 -6.56 12.73
CA SER A 146 13.20 -5.89 12.97
C SER A 146 13.05 -4.53 13.64
N GLU A 147 11.82 -4.06 13.87
CA GLU A 147 11.55 -2.79 14.54
C GLU A 147 11.99 -2.85 16.00
N THR A 148 12.52 -1.73 16.47
CA THR A 148 12.98 -1.60 17.86
C THR A 148 11.82 -1.12 18.72
N VAL A 149 11.41 -1.97 19.65
CA VAL A 149 10.38 -1.66 20.66
C VAL A 149 10.93 -1.99 22.04
N ALA A 150 10.37 -1.36 23.07
CA ALA A 150 10.71 -1.63 24.46
C ALA A 150 9.57 -2.35 25.19
N VAL A 151 9.90 -3.13 26.21
CA VAL A 151 8.90 -3.73 27.10
C VAL A 151 8.10 -2.62 27.76
N GLY A 152 6.79 -2.70 27.71
CA GLY A 152 5.85 -1.70 28.15
C GLY A 152 5.31 -0.79 27.05
N ASP A 153 5.92 -0.79 25.87
CA ASP A 153 5.37 0.00 24.76
C ASP A 153 3.98 -0.52 24.39
N LYS A 154 3.09 0.43 24.06
CA LYS A 154 1.81 0.20 23.41
C LYS A 154 2.01 0.34 21.92
N VAL A 155 1.54 -0.61 21.14
CA VAL A 155 1.79 -0.67 19.71
C VAL A 155 0.53 -1.01 18.92
N ASP A 156 0.37 -0.32 17.79
CA ASP A 156 -0.53 -0.74 16.72
C ASP A 156 0.29 -1.53 15.69
N ILE A 157 -0.24 -2.65 15.26
CA ILE A 157 0.45 -3.58 14.36
C ILE A 157 -0.44 -3.90 13.16
N LYS A 158 0.17 -3.88 11.97
CA LYS A 158 -0.43 -4.45 10.76
C LYS A 158 0.51 -5.51 10.19
N GLY A 159 -0.05 -6.66 9.85
CA GLY A 159 0.74 -7.77 9.37
C GLY A 159 -0.09 -8.94 8.87
N SER A 160 0.53 -10.10 8.79
CA SER A 160 -0.14 -11.34 8.43
C SER A 160 0.21 -12.44 9.42
N LYS A 161 -0.79 -13.24 9.73
CA LYS A 161 -0.66 -14.42 10.59
C LYS A 161 0.17 -15.49 9.90
N GLY A 162 0.97 -16.17 10.67
CA GLY A 162 1.72 -17.35 10.26
C GLY A 162 2.07 -18.22 11.46
N THR A 163 3.07 -19.07 11.30
CA THR A 163 3.57 -19.95 12.36
C THR A 163 5.05 -19.70 12.61
N TRP A 164 5.42 -19.47 13.86
CA TRP A 164 6.80 -19.31 14.31
C TRP A 164 7.10 -20.32 15.41
N ASN A 165 8.11 -21.18 15.19
CA ASN A 165 8.46 -22.26 16.11
C ASN A 165 7.23 -23.09 16.55
N GLU A 166 6.39 -23.47 15.58
CA GLU A 166 5.16 -24.24 15.77
C GLU A 166 4.03 -23.53 16.53
N LEU A 167 4.21 -22.22 16.83
CA LEU A 167 3.19 -21.41 17.50
C LEU A 167 2.60 -20.37 16.54
N PRO A 168 1.30 -20.05 16.67
CA PRO A 168 0.69 -18.94 15.95
C PRO A 168 1.41 -17.62 16.25
N ALA A 169 1.68 -16.84 15.22
CA ALA A 169 2.42 -15.58 15.32
C ALA A 169 2.01 -14.60 14.21
N VAL A 170 2.37 -13.35 14.34
CA VAL A 170 2.44 -12.41 13.21
C VAL A 170 3.82 -12.59 12.57
N THR A 171 3.88 -13.30 11.44
CA THR A 171 5.16 -13.67 10.80
C THR A 171 5.60 -12.70 9.72
N ILE A 172 4.67 -11.91 9.17
CA ILE A 172 4.94 -10.76 8.31
C ILE A 172 4.39 -9.55 9.04
N CYS A 173 5.26 -8.62 9.39
CA CYS A 173 4.91 -7.39 10.09
C CYS A 173 5.24 -6.22 9.16
N ASP A 174 4.20 -5.57 8.60
CA ASP A 174 4.37 -4.48 7.64
C ASP A 174 4.45 -3.12 8.33
N GLU A 175 3.82 -2.98 9.49
CA GLU A 175 3.78 -1.72 10.23
C GLU A 175 3.75 -1.97 11.74
N VAL A 176 4.56 -1.20 12.47
CA VAL A 176 4.54 -1.12 13.93
C VAL A 176 4.58 0.35 14.32
N ASN A 177 3.53 0.83 14.98
CA ASN A 177 3.45 2.20 15.49
C ASN A 177 3.43 2.17 17.01
N VAL A 178 4.42 2.78 17.67
CA VAL A 178 4.40 2.97 19.12
C VAL A 178 3.44 4.11 19.45
N THR A 179 2.35 3.80 20.16
CA THR A 179 1.28 4.73 20.53
C THR A 179 1.43 5.27 21.95
N GLY A 180 2.17 4.56 22.80
CA GLY A 180 2.37 4.93 24.18
C GLY A 180 3.28 3.95 24.92
N ASN A 181 3.35 4.10 26.25
CA ASN A 181 4.06 3.18 27.13
C ASN A 181 3.30 3.06 28.46
N ALA A 182 3.22 1.84 28.99
CA ALA A 182 2.63 1.56 30.29
C ALA A 182 3.40 0.44 31.01
N ALA A 183 3.39 0.45 32.32
CA ALA A 183 4.01 -0.63 33.08
C ALA A 183 3.32 -1.97 32.77
N VAL A 184 4.11 -3.01 32.50
CA VAL A 184 3.60 -4.36 32.30
C VAL A 184 3.12 -4.92 33.65
N ALA A 185 1.84 -5.29 33.72
CA ALA A 185 1.30 -5.98 34.89
C ALA A 185 1.65 -7.47 34.77
N TYR A 186 2.60 -7.94 35.55
CA TYR A 186 2.85 -9.36 35.70
C TYR A 186 1.83 -9.96 36.70
N PRO A 187 1.29 -11.16 36.40
CA PRO A 187 0.44 -11.82 37.44
C PRO A 187 1.21 -11.99 38.73
N SER A 188 0.65 -11.50 39.81
CA SER A 188 1.20 -11.78 41.13
C SER A 188 1.05 -13.28 41.44
N THR A 189 2.16 -13.93 41.70
CA THR A 189 2.21 -15.34 42.16
C THR A 189 1.56 -15.52 43.53
#